data_102709ce8f8f86e58a5409027ac08c9c
#
_entry.id   102709ce8f8f86e58a5409027ac08c9c
#
_cell.length_a   1.000
_cell.length_b   1.000
_cell.length_c   1.000
_cell.angle_alpha   90.00
_cell.angle_beta   90.00
_cell.angle_gamma   90.00
#
_symmetry.space_group_name_H-M   'P 1'
#
loop_
_entity.id
_entity.type
_entity.pdbx_description
1 polymer ?
#
loop_
_entity_poly.entity_id
_entity_poly.type
_entity_poly.pdbx_seq_one_letter_code
_entity_poly.pdbx_strand_id
1 'polypeptide(L)'
;MKKQEIKKLFILDNRLGSSSMYQPNTKNFDLHNIRKEDYKNYDITRTVEINCDTINNLLSELNLKNLDYLKIDTQGAELEILKGLGNYKPLLVKIEAHIFSMYKDVPSWHKLLNHLYELNYVVIDWKGIGKHNSRVPAEMDVILIPNFNIDNGKNLIIKIGRAHV
;
A
#
# COMPACT_ATOMS: atom_id res chain seq x y z
N MET A 1 -9.17 -23.29 -6.43
CA MET A 1 -7.95 -22.60 -6.98
C MET A 1 -8.39 -21.31 -7.64
N LYS A 2 -8.02 -20.15 -7.12
CA LYS A 2 -8.21 -18.89 -7.84
C LYS A 2 -7.20 -18.86 -8.98
N LYS A 3 -7.66 -18.48 -10.17
CA LYS A 3 -6.86 -18.39 -11.38
C LYS A 3 -5.77 -17.34 -11.16
N GLN A 4 -4.50 -17.67 -11.39
CA GLN A 4 -3.43 -16.68 -11.52
C GLN A 4 -3.86 -15.67 -12.58
N GLU A 5 -3.73 -14.39 -12.28
CA GLU A 5 -4.10 -13.31 -13.16
C GLU A 5 -2.83 -12.72 -13.79
N ILE A 6 -2.84 -12.57 -15.12
CA ILE A 6 -1.76 -11.88 -15.81
C ILE A 6 -2.08 -10.38 -15.82
N LYS A 7 -1.17 -9.57 -15.31
CA LYS A 7 -1.27 -8.11 -15.29
C LYS A 7 -0.11 -7.46 -16.01
N LYS A 8 -0.31 -6.23 -16.45
CA LYS A 8 0.74 -5.40 -17.03
C LYS A 8 1.45 -4.62 -15.94
N LEU A 9 2.77 -4.61 -15.99
CA LEU A 9 3.64 -3.75 -15.19
C LEU A 9 4.30 -2.74 -16.13
N PHE A 10 4.08 -1.45 -15.87
CA PHE A 10 4.71 -0.33 -16.58
C PHE A 10 6.03 -0.01 -15.93
N ILE A 11 7.11 -0.17 -16.67
CA ILE A 11 8.48 0.04 -16.20
C ILE A 11 8.93 1.45 -16.55
N LEU A 12 9.48 2.12 -15.56
CA LEU A 12 10.09 3.45 -15.65
C LEU A 12 11.59 3.29 -15.41
N ASP A 13 12.38 2.99 -16.45
CA ASP A 13 13.81 2.67 -16.28
C ASP A 13 14.60 3.79 -15.61
N ASN A 14 14.20 5.07 -15.82
CA ASN A 14 14.82 6.20 -15.15
C ASN A 14 14.38 6.36 -13.67
N ARG A 15 13.35 5.63 -13.23
CA ARG A 15 12.81 5.68 -11.88
C ARG A 15 12.14 4.35 -11.50
N LEU A 16 12.93 3.30 -11.44
CA LEU A 16 12.44 1.92 -11.25
C LEU A 16 11.52 1.76 -10.03
N GLY A 17 11.83 2.43 -8.91
CA GLY A 17 11.00 2.39 -7.70
C GLY A 17 9.60 3.01 -7.86
N SER A 18 9.34 3.71 -8.97
CA SER A 18 8.01 4.25 -9.31
C SER A 18 7.32 3.43 -10.42
N SER A 19 7.88 2.29 -10.81
CA SER A 19 7.21 1.36 -11.74
C SER A 19 5.96 0.78 -11.07
N SER A 20 4.88 0.64 -11.84
CA SER A 20 3.57 0.29 -11.29
C SER A 20 2.73 -0.51 -12.28
N MET A 21 1.69 -1.19 -11.79
CA MET A 21 0.61 -1.73 -12.63
C MET A 21 -0.31 -0.63 -13.18
N TYR A 22 -0.12 0.60 -12.76
CA TYR A 22 -0.87 1.78 -13.19
C TYR A 22 0.03 2.76 -13.94
N GLN A 23 -0.52 3.45 -14.93
CA GLN A 23 0.23 4.45 -15.68
C GLN A 23 0.42 5.74 -14.88
N PRO A 24 1.56 6.43 -14.99
CA PRO A 24 1.76 7.73 -14.36
C PRO A 24 0.69 8.75 -14.77
N ASN A 25 0.26 9.56 -13.80
CA ASN A 25 -0.70 10.64 -13.99
C ASN A 25 0.01 11.99 -13.88
N THR A 26 0.54 12.47 -14.99
CA THR A 26 1.29 13.74 -15.05
C THR A 26 0.49 14.96 -14.56
N LYS A 27 -0.85 14.88 -14.55
CA LYS A 27 -1.71 15.97 -14.06
C LYS A 27 -1.54 16.25 -12.55
N ASN A 28 -1.12 15.25 -11.81
CA ASN A 28 -0.96 15.34 -10.36
C ASN A 28 0.50 15.53 -9.93
N PHE A 29 1.45 15.57 -10.85
CA PHE A 29 2.88 15.65 -10.52
C PHE A 29 3.25 16.90 -9.72
N ASP A 30 2.59 18.03 -9.98
CA ASP A 30 2.80 19.26 -9.22
C ASP A 30 2.41 19.09 -7.75
N LEU A 31 1.39 18.26 -7.44
CA LEU A 31 0.98 17.95 -6.07
C LEU A 31 2.01 17.11 -5.31
N HIS A 32 2.85 16.38 -6.05
CA HIS A 32 3.97 15.59 -5.55
C HIS A 32 5.30 16.35 -5.60
N ASN A 33 5.28 17.66 -5.89
CA ASN A 33 6.46 18.52 -6.06
C ASN A 33 7.47 17.99 -7.10
N ILE A 34 7.00 17.28 -8.10
CA ILE A 34 7.83 16.84 -9.22
C ILE A 34 8.01 18.02 -10.17
N ARG A 35 9.26 18.41 -10.40
CA ARG A 35 9.56 19.51 -11.31
C ARG A 35 9.33 19.10 -12.75
N LYS A 36 8.94 20.05 -13.61
CA LYS A 36 8.62 19.75 -15.02
C LYS A 36 9.79 19.11 -15.79
N GLU A 37 11.03 19.50 -15.49
CA GLU A 37 12.23 18.89 -16.07
C GLU A 37 12.39 17.41 -15.71
N ASP A 38 11.79 16.96 -14.60
CA ASP A 38 11.86 15.58 -14.11
C ASP A 38 10.72 14.69 -14.63
N TYR A 39 9.72 15.24 -15.32
CA TYR A 39 8.57 14.48 -15.84
C TYR A 39 8.97 13.31 -16.72
N LYS A 40 10.02 13.50 -17.56
CA LYS A 40 10.59 12.46 -18.41
C LYS A 40 11.08 11.21 -17.66
N ASN A 41 11.39 11.35 -16.36
CA ASN A 41 11.82 10.24 -15.53
C ASN A 41 10.67 9.28 -15.22
N TYR A 42 9.43 9.70 -15.48
CA TYR A 42 8.21 8.92 -15.33
C TYR A 42 7.64 8.41 -16.66
N ASP A 43 8.40 8.55 -17.75
CA ASP A 43 8.01 7.98 -19.03
C ASP A 43 8.07 6.45 -18.96
N ILE A 44 7.03 5.80 -19.49
CA ILE A 44 6.97 4.34 -19.60
C ILE A 44 7.95 3.93 -20.70
N THR A 45 9.01 3.24 -20.32
CA THR A 45 10.05 2.78 -21.24
C THR A 45 9.73 1.41 -21.82
N ARG A 46 9.05 0.57 -21.04
CA ARG A 46 8.59 -0.75 -21.48
C ARG A 46 7.43 -1.24 -20.63
N THR A 47 6.69 -2.19 -21.17
CA THR A 47 5.60 -2.88 -20.46
C THR A 47 5.90 -4.37 -20.44
N VAL A 48 5.75 -4.99 -19.29
CA VAL A 48 5.93 -6.44 -19.12
C VAL A 48 4.66 -7.06 -18.56
N GLU A 49 4.38 -8.29 -18.97
CA GLU A 49 3.31 -9.08 -18.36
C GLU A 49 3.87 -9.86 -17.18
N ILE A 50 3.17 -9.81 -16.07
CA ILE A 50 3.54 -10.49 -14.82
C ILE A 50 2.41 -11.38 -14.36
N ASN A 51 2.75 -12.56 -13.86
CA ASN A 51 1.81 -13.43 -13.17
C ASN A 51 1.58 -12.89 -11.75
N CYS A 52 0.34 -12.60 -11.42
CA CYS A 52 -0.07 -12.12 -10.11
C CYS A 52 -0.78 -13.23 -9.36
N ASP A 53 -0.52 -13.30 -8.06
CA ASP A 53 -1.23 -14.16 -7.14
C ASP A 53 -1.58 -13.39 -5.86
N THR A 54 -2.44 -13.95 -5.03
CA THR A 54 -2.87 -13.34 -3.79
C THR A 54 -1.91 -13.69 -2.65
N ILE A 55 -1.80 -12.82 -1.65
CA ILE A 55 -1.06 -13.12 -0.42
C ILE A 55 -1.59 -14.39 0.22
N ASN A 56 -2.91 -14.58 0.23
CA ASN A 56 -3.54 -15.78 0.78
C ASN A 56 -3.03 -17.08 0.13
N ASN A 57 -2.92 -17.11 -1.20
CA ASN A 57 -2.41 -18.29 -1.89
C ASN A 57 -0.93 -18.52 -1.58
N LEU A 58 -0.11 -17.46 -1.68
CA LEU A 58 1.32 -17.53 -1.40
C LEU A 58 1.61 -18.06 0.02
N LEU A 59 0.95 -17.51 1.04
CA LEU A 59 1.15 -17.93 2.42
C LEU A 59 0.65 -19.36 2.66
N SER A 60 -0.43 -19.76 1.98
CA SER A 60 -0.96 -21.14 2.04
C SER A 60 0.02 -22.13 1.41
N GLU A 61 0.60 -21.82 0.26
CA GLU A 61 1.62 -22.64 -0.39
C GLU A 61 2.89 -22.79 0.46
N LEU A 62 3.28 -21.73 1.15
CA LEU A 62 4.41 -21.73 2.09
C LEU A 62 4.07 -22.39 3.45
N ASN A 63 2.82 -22.87 3.65
CA ASN A 63 2.33 -23.42 4.91
C ASN A 63 2.47 -22.45 6.11
N LEU A 64 2.45 -21.15 5.86
CA LEU A 64 2.49 -20.12 6.91
C LEU A 64 1.09 -19.90 7.46
N LYS A 65 0.94 -19.99 8.77
CA LYS A 65 -0.36 -19.85 9.46
C LYS A 65 -0.67 -18.42 9.85
N ASN A 66 0.35 -17.63 10.09
CA ASN A 66 0.25 -16.26 10.58
C ASN A 66 1.07 -15.31 9.72
N LEU A 67 0.66 -14.07 9.71
CA LEU A 67 1.38 -12.94 9.12
C LEU A 67 1.40 -11.83 10.17
N ASP A 68 2.56 -11.59 10.78
CA ASP A 68 2.67 -10.63 11.87
C ASP A 68 2.79 -9.19 11.36
N TYR A 69 3.56 -8.98 10.30
CA TYR A 69 3.79 -7.68 9.71
C TYR A 69 3.61 -7.69 8.20
N LEU A 70 2.90 -6.70 7.70
CA LEU A 70 2.71 -6.47 6.26
C LEU A 70 3.06 -5.03 5.92
N LYS A 71 4.11 -4.81 5.11
CA LYS A 71 4.37 -3.53 4.47
C LYS A 71 3.87 -3.59 3.03
N ILE A 72 3.09 -2.59 2.62
CA ILE A 72 2.60 -2.42 1.26
C ILE A 72 3.07 -1.06 0.74
N ASP A 73 3.79 -1.08 -0.37
CA ASP A 73 4.37 0.07 -1.05
C ASP A 73 4.54 -0.34 -2.52
N THR A 74 3.43 -0.27 -3.26
CA THR A 74 3.30 -0.90 -4.58
C THR A 74 2.81 0.07 -5.65
N GLN A 75 2.88 1.36 -5.29
CA GLN A 75 2.62 2.44 -6.23
C GLN A 75 1.21 2.36 -6.87
N GLY A 76 0.20 2.10 -6.01
CA GLY A 76 -1.22 2.15 -6.37
C GLY A 76 -2.00 0.83 -6.26
N ALA A 77 -1.33 -0.32 -6.05
CA ALA A 77 -2.00 -1.62 -5.96
C ALA A 77 -2.37 -2.04 -4.51
N GLU A 78 -2.28 -1.12 -3.55
CA GLU A 78 -2.45 -1.40 -2.11
C GLU A 78 -3.80 -2.05 -1.80
N LEU A 79 -4.89 -1.53 -2.39
CA LEU A 79 -6.23 -2.05 -2.16
C LEU A 79 -6.41 -3.47 -2.72
N GLU A 80 -5.85 -3.76 -3.90
CA GLU A 80 -5.90 -5.08 -4.52
C GLU A 80 -5.16 -6.10 -3.67
N ILE A 81 -4.01 -5.73 -3.13
CA ILE A 81 -3.20 -6.57 -2.24
C ILE A 81 -3.96 -6.88 -0.94
N LEU A 82 -4.58 -5.86 -0.33
CA LEU A 82 -5.40 -6.06 0.87
C LEU A 82 -6.58 -7.00 0.62
N LYS A 83 -7.26 -6.89 -0.52
CA LYS A 83 -8.32 -7.82 -0.92
C LYS A 83 -7.81 -9.25 -1.10
N GLY A 84 -6.53 -9.41 -1.39
CA GLY A 84 -5.86 -10.69 -1.54
C GLY A 84 -5.41 -11.35 -0.23
N LEU A 85 -5.63 -10.74 0.93
CA LEU A 85 -5.24 -11.29 2.24
C LEU A 85 -6.03 -12.54 2.64
N GLY A 86 -7.27 -12.69 2.16
CA GLY A 86 -8.14 -13.79 2.56
C GLY A 86 -8.43 -13.76 4.07
N ASN A 87 -8.05 -14.84 4.77
CA ASN A 87 -8.26 -14.97 6.21
C ASN A 87 -7.08 -14.46 7.06
N TYR A 88 -5.98 -14.05 6.43
CA TYR A 88 -4.83 -13.54 7.18
C TYR A 88 -5.13 -12.16 7.74
N LYS A 89 -4.77 -11.97 9.02
CA LYS A 89 -4.92 -10.69 9.75
C LYS A 89 -3.58 -10.29 10.34
N PRO A 90 -2.73 -9.56 9.59
CA PRO A 90 -1.46 -9.05 10.12
C PRO A 90 -1.67 -8.26 11.41
N LEU A 91 -0.77 -8.43 12.39
CA LEU A 91 -0.80 -7.68 13.65
C LEU A 91 -0.41 -6.22 13.44
N LEU A 92 0.42 -5.95 12.45
CA LEU A 92 0.85 -4.61 12.07
C LEU A 92 0.84 -4.49 10.55
N VAL A 93 0.18 -3.45 10.06
CA VAL A 93 0.15 -3.12 8.63
C VAL A 93 0.73 -1.72 8.44
N LYS A 94 1.70 -1.59 7.54
CA LYS A 94 2.20 -0.30 7.07
C LYS A 94 1.90 -0.16 5.60
N ILE A 95 1.25 0.94 5.21
CA ILE A 95 0.86 1.22 3.82
C ILE A 95 1.35 2.60 3.42
N GLU A 96 2.01 2.69 2.26
CA GLU A 96 2.19 3.97 1.59
C GLU A 96 0.90 4.30 0.81
N ALA A 97 0.21 5.34 1.24
CA ALA A 97 -1.09 5.72 0.70
C ALA A 97 -1.00 7.05 -0.05
N HIS A 98 -1.52 7.09 -1.27
CA HIS A 98 -1.62 8.30 -2.07
C HIS A 98 -2.92 9.04 -1.77
N ILE A 99 -2.85 10.23 -1.19
CA ILE A 99 -4.00 11.14 -1.03
C ILE A 99 -4.42 11.67 -2.40
N PHE A 100 -3.42 12.10 -3.17
CA PHE A 100 -3.56 12.46 -4.57
C PHE A 100 -2.79 11.43 -5.39
N SER A 101 -3.50 10.61 -6.15
CA SER A 101 -2.82 9.53 -6.87
C SER A 101 -1.82 10.06 -7.90
N MET A 102 -0.60 9.54 -7.83
CA MET A 102 0.44 9.75 -8.83
C MET A 102 0.19 8.92 -10.10
N TYR A 103 -0.76 8.02 -10.08
CA TYR A 103 -1.09 7.10 -11.17
C TYR A 103 -2.56 7.23 -11.57
N LYS A 104 -2.87 6.87 -12.83
CA LYS A 104 -4.23 6.84 -13.37
C LYS A 104 -4.99 5.64 -12.83
N ASP A 105 -6.30 5.81 -12.64
CA ASP A 105 -7.26 4.73 -12.33
C ASP A 105 -6.98 3.96 -11.02
N VAL A 106 -6.10 4.48 -10.18
CA VAL A 106 -5.86 3.93 -8.84
C VAL A 106 -7.10 4.13 -7.96
N PRO A 107 -7.49 3.13 -7.17
CA PRO A 107 -8.56 3.30 -6.20
C PRO A 107 -8.30 4.48 -5.27
N SER A 108 -9.34 5.27 -5.02
CA SER A 108 -9.18 6.43 -4.15
C SER A 108 -8.79 6.04 -2.72
N TRP A 109 -8.08 6.93 -2.04
CA TRP A 109 -7.76 6.86 -0.62
C TRP A 109 -8.96 6.46 0.26
N HIS A 110 -10.16 7.00 -0.01
CA HIS A 110 -11.37 6.65 0.73
C HIS A 110 -11.75 5.18 0.58
N LYS A 111 -11.58 4.58 -0.60
CA LYS A 111 -11.86 3.16 -0.81
C LYS A 111 -10.88 2.27 -0.05
N LEU A 112 -9.61 2.69 0.02
CA LEU A 112 -8.58 2.00 0.80
C LEU A 112 -8.94 2.01 2.29
N LEU A 113 -9.27 3.19 2.84
CA LEU A 113 -9.67 3.33 4.25
C LEU A 113 -10.94 2.55 4.59
N ASN A 114 -11.98 2.63 3.75
CA ASN A 114 -13.19 1.87 3.97
C ASN A 114 -12.92 0.37 4.04
N HIS A 115 -12.10 -0.14 3.12
CA HIS A 115 -11.75 -1.56 3.13
C HIS A 115 -10.98 -1.97 4.40
N LEU A 116 -10.03 -1.14 4.85
CA LEU A 116 -9.32 -1.37 6.11
C LEU A 116 -10.26 -1.34 7.32
N TYR A 117 -11.24 -0.45 7.33
CA TYR A 117 -12.26 -0.39 8.35
C TYR A 117 -13.15 -1.65 8.35
N GLU A 118 -13.56 -2.13 7.17
CA GLU A 118 -14.32 -3.39 7.00
C GLU A 118 -13.52 -4.61 7.49
N LEU A 119 -12.19 -4.59 7.31
CA LEU A 119 -11.28 -5.60 7.86
C LEU A 119 -11.05 -5.45 9.37
N ASN A 120 -11.70 -4.48 10.01
CA ASN A 120 -11.58 -4.16 11.42
C ASN A 120 -10.16 -3.73 11.84
N TYR A 121 -9.52 -2.85 11.04
CA TYR A 121 -8.26 -2.19 11.38
C TYR A 121 -8.49 -0.76 11.84
N VAL A 122 -7.62 -0.28 12.72
CA VAL A 122 -7.56 1.12 13.16
C VAL A 122 -6.21 1.72 12.84
N VAL A 123 -6.22 2.98 12.40
CA VAL A 123 -5.00 3.77 12.20
C VAL A 123 -4.46 4.18 13.58
N ILE A 124 -3.19 3.89 13.83
CA ILE A 124 -2.51 4.27 15.07
C ILE A 124 -1.44 5.33 14.85
N ASP A 125 -0.95 5.47 13.63
CA ASP A 125 0.01 6.50 13.28
C ASP A 125 -0.04 6.78 11.76
N TRP A 126 0.31 8.02 11.38
CA TRP A 126 0.53 8.39 10.00
C TRP A 126 1.62 9.45 9.88
N LYS A 127 2.36 9.39 8.79
CA LYS A 127 3.41 10.35 8.49
C LYS A 127 3.35 10.77 7.03
N GLY A 128 3.23 12.07 6.77
CA GLY A 128 3.35 12.61 5.41
C GLY A 128 4.74 12.33 4.82
N ILE A 129 4.76 11.95 3.55
CA ILE A 129 5.98 11.70 2.79
C ILE A 129 6.28 12.92 1.92
N GLY A 130 7.56 13.28 1.86
CA GLY A 130 8.05 14.39 1.06
C GLY A 130 8.09 15.74 1.81
N LYS A 131 8.75 16.71 1.20
CA LYS A 131 8.84 18.09 1.70
C LYS A 131 7.68 18.89 1.14
N HIS A 132 6.61 19.02 1.90
CA HIS A 132 5.44 19.74 1.46
C HIS A 132 5.20 20.99 2.31
N ASN A 133 5.01 22.11 1.63
CA ASN A 133 4.51 23.35 2.24
C ASN A 133 2.98 23.33 2.39
N SER A 134 2.32 22.26 1.93
CA SER A 134 0.87 22.11 2.04
C SER A 134 0.48 21.41 3.35
N ARG A 135 -0.70 21.77 3.87
CA ARG A 135 -1.27 21.13 5.07
C ARG A 135 -1.70 19.69 4.83
N VAL A 136 -1.89 19.30 3.58
CA VAL A 136 -2.26 17.95 3.17
C VAL A 136 -1.13 17.37 2.34
N PRO A 137 -0.46 16.31 2.79
CA PRO A 137 0.58 15.64 2.02
C PRO A 137 -0.03 14.93 0.80
N ALA A 138 0.74 14.76 -0.27
CA ALA A 138 0.30 13.99 -1.43
C ALA A 138 0.31 12.49 -1.16
N GLU A 139 1.25 12.05 -0.33
CA GLU A 139 1.46 10.66 0.09
C GLU A 139 1.64 10.56 1.60
N MET A 140 1.28 9.43 2.18
CA MET A 140 1.45 9.15 3.61
C MET A 140 1.86 7.71 3.83
N ASP A 141 2.78 7.51 4.77
CA ASP A 141 2.90 6.24 5.50
C ASP A 141 1.78 6.17 6.53
N VAL A 142 0.97 5.13 6.48
CA VAL A 142 -0.11 4.86 7.45
C VAL A 142 0.19 3.55 8.17
N ILE A 143 0.14 3.57 9.49
CA ILE A 143 0.35 2.41 10.34
C ILE A 143 -0.95 2.01 11.00
N LEU A 144 -1.30 0.74 10.88
CA LEU A 144 -2.56 0.20 11.36
C LEU A 144 -2.35 -1.09 12.15
N ILE A 145 -3.25 -1.31 13.11
CA ILE A 145 -3.37 -2.57 13.85
C ILE A 145 -4.82 -3.05 13.80
N PRO A 146 -5.11 -4.35 14.01
CA PRO A 146 -6.46 -4.82 14.22
C PRO A 146 -7.12 -4.07 15.37
N ASN A 147 -8.39 -3.73 15.21
CA ASN A 147 -9.20 -3.14 16.26
C ASN A 147 -9.53 -4.23 17.30
N PHE A 148 -8.69 -4.35 18.30
CA PHE A 148 -8.96 -5.24 19.43
C PHE A 148 -9.99 -4.56 20.32
N ASN A 149 -11.15 -5.19 20.56
CA ASN A 149 -12.10 -4.73 21.55
C ASN A 149 -11.35 -4.48 22.86
N ILE A 150 -11.59 -3.33 23.48
CA ILE A 150 -10.83 -2.78 24.62
C ILE A 150 -10.64 -3.80 25.76
N ASP A 151 -11.58 -4.74 25.94
CA ASP A 151 -11.48 -5.76 26.98
C ASP A 151 -10.45 -6.86 26.69
N ASN A 152 -10.19 -7.17 25.42
CA ASN A 152 -9.20 -8.18 25.04
C ASN A 152 -7.86 -7.56 24.53
N GLY A 153 -7.87 -6.29 24.18
CA GLY A 153 -6.73 -5.62 23.51
C GLY A 153 -5.70 -5.02 24.45
N LYS A 154 -6.05 -4.71 25.71
CA LYS A 154 -5.13 -4.11 26.69
C LYS A 154 -3.83 -4.90 26.86
N ASN A 155 -3.93 -6.22 26.84
CA ASN A 155 -2.77 -7.09 27.01
C ASN A 155 -1.86 -7.17 25.78
N LEU A 156 -2.40 -6.92 24.57
CA LEU A 156 -1.62 -7.01 23.33
C LEU A 156 -0.87 -5.70 23.04
N ILE A 157 -1.49 -4.55 23.27
CA ILE A 157 -0.84 -3.24 23.15
C ILE A 157 0.34 -3.13 24.11
N ILE A 158 0.19 -3.64 25.33
CA ILE A 158 1.27 -3.69 26.32
C ILE A 158 2.41 -4.60 25.86
N LYS A 159 2.13 -5.71 25.18
CA LYS A 159 3.17 -6.61 24.66
C LYS A 159 3.95 -5.99 23.49
N ILE A 160 3.29 -5.30 22.58
CA ILE A 160 3.94 -4.61 21.46
C ILE A 160 4.81 -3.46 21.97
N GLY A 161 4.33 -2.68 22.94
CA GLY A 161 5.10 -1.57 23.55
C GLY A 161 6.30 -2.03 24.37
N ARG A 162 6.33 -3.26 24.87
CA ARG A 162 7.48 -3.82 25.63
C ARG A 162 8.53 -4.49 24.75
N ALA A 163 8.22 -4.78 23.49
CA ALA A 163 9.16 -5.42 22.56
C ALA A 163 10.15 -4.41 21.92
N HIS A 164 10.00 -3.11 22.18
CA HIS A 164 10.82 -2.03 21.62
C HIS A 164 11.52 -1.17 22.68
N VAL A 165 11.73 -1.69 23.90
CA VAL A 165 12.55 -1.05 24.94
C VAL A 165 13.79 -1.90 25.21
#